data_5e34f77a92e61ffe57056999a8fbb556
#
_entry.id   5e34f77a92e61ffe57056999a8fbb556
#
_cell.length_a   1.000
_cell.length_b   1.000
_cell.length_c   1.000
_cell.angle_alpha   90.00
_cell.angle_beta   90.00
_cell.angle_gamma   90.00
#
_symmetry.space_group_name_H-M   'P 1'
#
loop_
_entity.id
_entity.type
_entity.pdbx_description
1 polymer ?
#
loop_
_entity_poly.entity_id
_entity_poly.type
_entity_poly.pdbx_seq_one_letter_code
_entity_poly.pdbx_strand_id
1 'polypeptide(L)'
;MAIFAVPNQLFKIMRFFLLLSVLFISQLFFSQTLVTESDTIPRDTTYWTKKNIAGLDFSQIAFMNWNAGGNSSVSGLLKGDFARKYTRGNVLWNNEMMLRYGINKQEGRELRKTDDAFSVLSNYGYKKDPNSNWYYSARFSFNTQFTDGYAYPNTDKPISRLFAPAYIFLGVGSEYNKKELNLNFYFSPLTLKTTLVLDQRLADSGAFGVTKATYDEEGNLLRRGRRSRNEFGMLFTNYWKKELYKNMNLEHRLSLYSDYINKYGNIDVDWQVGVDMVVNQYVKANIGIHMIYDDDIKAKEEINGQQVEVGPKLQLKQALGIGVTYAF
;
A
#
# COMPACT_ATOMS: atom_id res chain seq x y z
N MET A 1 3.06 -49.06 17.95
CA MET A 1 2.70 -47.83 18.64
C MET A 1 3.80 -46.81 18.36
N ALA A 2 3.69 -46.08 17.26
CA ALA A 2 4.70 -45.15 16.82
C ALA A 2 4.27 -43.75 17.31
N ILE A 3 5.06 -43.19 18.22
CA ILE A 3 4.88 -41.81 18.73
C ILE A 3 5.36 -40.87 17.62
N PHE A 4 4.43 -40.21 16.97
CA PHE A 4 4.74 -39.20 15.96
C PHE A 4 5.42 -37.99 16.65
N ALA A 5 6.69 -37.81 16.36
CA ALA A 5 7.44 -36.63 16.75
C ALA A 5 6.87 -35.44 15.96
N VAL A 6 6.22 -34.50 16.64
CA VAL A 6 5.86 -33.19 16.10
C VAL A 6 7.13 -32.53 15.60
N PRO A 7 7.20 -31.98 14.38
CA PRO A 7 8.40 -31.35 13.86
C PRO A 7 8.86 -30.23 14.80
N ASN A 8 10.04 -30.39 15.38
CA ASN A 8 10.64 -29.51 16.41
C ASN A 8 10.74 -28.04 15.98
N GLN A 9 10.63 -27.76 14.70
CA GLN A 9 10.65 -26.42 14.11
C GLN A 9 9.36 -25.64 14.36
N LEU A 10 8.20 -26.25 14.22
CA LEU A 10 6.90 -25.57 14.41
C LEU A 10 6.69 -25.21 15.89
N PHE A 11 7.12 -26.10 16.79
CA PHE A 11 7.07 -25.88 18.24
C PHE A 11 8.01 -24.75 18.67
N LYS A 12 9.17 -24.59 18.03
CA LYS A 12 10.12 -23.49 18.27
C LYS A 12 9.54 -22.15 17.81
N ILE A 13 8.92 -22.13 16.64
CA ILE A 13 8.27 -20.93 16.09
C ILE A 13 7.08 -20.49 16.97
N MET A 14 6.26 -21.43 17.38
CA MET A 14 5.12 -21.15 18.27
C MET A 14 5.56 -20.63 19.65
N ARG A 15 6.60 -21.24 20.24
CA ARG A 15 7.22 -20.77 21.48
C ARG A 15 7.86 -19.37 21.32
N PHE A 16 8.48 -19.10 20.19
CA PHE A 16 9.08 -17.79 19.91
C PHE A 16 8.00 -16.70 19.83
N PHE A 17 6.87 -16.96 19.15
CA PHE A 17 5.76 -16.00 19.07
C PHE A 17 5.03 -15.84 20.41
N LEU A 18 4.90 -16.92 21.20
CA LEU A 18 4.31 -16.86 22.53
C LEU A 18 5.22 -16.07 23.51
N LEU A 19 6.53 -16.23 23.43
CA LEU A 19 7.50 -15.47 24.19
C LEU A 19 7.53 -13.99 23.74
N LEU A 20 7.41 -13.73 22.44
CA LEU A 20 7.33 -12.36 21.91
C LEU A 20 6.06 -11.65 22.37
N SER A 21 4.92 -12.36 22.39
CA SER A 21 3.65 -11.80 22.90
C SER A 21 3.69 -11.51 24.39
N VAL A 22 4.31 -12.38 25.19
CA VAL A 22 4.50 -12.16 26.64
C VAL A 22 5.45 -11.00 26.90
N LEU A 23 6.53 -10.87 26.13
CA LEU A 23 7.46 -9.73 26.22
C LEU A 23 6.78 -8.41 25.84
N PHE A 24 5.91 -8.42 24.83
CA PHE A 24 5.16 -7.22 24.41
C PHE A 24 4.11 -6.81 25.47
N ILE A 25 3.46 -7.79 26.10
CA ILE A 25 2.48 -7.56 27.17
C ILE A 25 3.18 -7.03 28.42
N SER A 26 4.39 -7.50 28.76
CA SER A 26 5.13 -7.02 29.93
C SER A 26 5.59 -5.57 29.81
N GLN A 27 5.84 -5.07 28.58
CA GLN A 27 6.19 -3.65 28.35
C GLN A 27 4.99 -2.71 28.53
N LEU A 28 3.76 -3.21 28.38
CA LEU A 28 2.54 -2.40 28.57
C LEU A 28 2.25 -2.06 30.03
N PHE A 29 2.84 -2.80 30.99
CA PHE A 29 2.66 -2.56 32.43
C PHE A 29 3.66 -1.56 33.05
N PHE A 30 4.73 -1.17 32.30
CA PHE A 30 5.76 -0.28 32.86
C PHE A 30 5.62 1.19 32.44
N SER A 31 4.59 1.58 31.68
CA SER A 31 4.38 2.97 31.24
C SER A 31 3.21 3.66 31.96
N GLN A 32 3.18 3.63 33.29
CA GLN A 32 2.39 4.58 34.05
C GLN A 32 3.33 5.58 34.73
N THR A 33 3.84 6.53 33.97
CA THR A 33 4.37 7.77 34.56
C THR A 33 3.18 8.64 34.96
N LEU A 34 3.02 8.86 36.26
CA LEU A 34 2.18 9.90 36.84
C LEU A 34 2.53 11.24 36.16
N VAL A 35 1.62 11.74 35.32
CA VAL A 35 1.67 13.11 34.84
C VAL A 35 1.23 14.00 36.03
N THR A 36 2.19 14.56 36.77
CA THR A 36 1.97 15.69 37.62
C THR A 36 1.60 16.88 36.74
N GLU A 37 0.40 17.43 36.91
CA GLU A 37 0.05 18.74 36.38
C GLU A 37 1.06 19.76 36.93
N SER A 38 1.88 20.30 36.08
CA SER A 38 2.68 21.47 36.31
C SER A 38 2.27 22.60 35.38
N ASP A 39 1.95 23.70 36.01
CA ASP A 39 1.45 24.94 35.46
C ASP A 39 2.18 25.49 34.24
N THR A 40 1.37 25.98 33.28
CA THR A 40 1.57 27.10 32.38
C THR A 40 2.98 27.40 31.85
N ILE A 41 3.41 26.58 30.90
CA ILE A 41 4.38 27.00 29.89
C ILE A 41 3.58 27.44 28.65
N PRO A 42 3.90 28.61 28.01
CA PRO A 42 3.25 28.98 26.75
C PRO A 42 3.43 27.84 25.76
N ARG A 43 2.35 27.19 25.33
CA ARG A 43 2.41 26.19 24.28
C ARG A 43 2.94 26.90 23.04
N ASP A 44 4.15 26.53 22.64
CA ASP A 44 4.59 26.78 21.28
C ASP A 44 3.49 26.31 20.35
N THR A 45 2.73 27.24 19.78
CA THR A 45 1.67 26.93 18.82
C THR A 45 2.32 26.46 17.55
N THR A 46 2.75 25.20 17.53
CA THR A 46 3.26 24.63 16.29
C THR A 46 2.07 24.46 15.35
N TYR A 47 2.18 25.06 14.17
CA TYR A 47 1.17 24.90 13.08
C TYR A 47 1.17 23.49 12.49
N TRP A 48 1.95 22.57 13.07
CA TRP A 48 2.10 21.19 12.66
C TRP A 48 1.27 20.26 13.53
N THR A 49 0.46 19.42 12.89
CA THR A 49 -0.17 18.25 13.50
C THR A 49 0.58 17.00 13.07
N LYS A 50 0.87 16.13 14.03
CA LYS A 50 1.57 14.87 13.83
C LYS A 50 0.63 13.71 14.09
N LYS A 51 0.72 12.65 13.29
CA LYS A 51 0.01 11.40 13.52
C LYS A 51 0.93 10.25 13.10
N ASN A 52 1.21 9.35 14.02
CA ASN A 52 1.97 8.13 13.75
C ASN A 52 1.11 6.95 14.17
N ILE A 53 1.03 5.94 13.32
CA ILE A 53 0.35 4.67 13.62
C ILE A 53 1.28 3.56 13.21
N ALA A 54 1.56 2.63 14.12
CA ALA A 54 2.15 1.34 13.82
C ALA A 54 1.12 0.25 14.07
N GLY A 55 1.11 -0.79 13.26
CA GLY A 55 0.15 -1.88 13.39
C GLY A 55 0.69 -3.21 12.91
N LEU A 56 0.17 -4.28 13.46
CA LEU A 56 0.43 -5.65 13.06
C LEU A 56 -0.91 -6.39 12.96
N ASP A 57 -1.25 -6.81 11.74
CA ASP A 57 -2.36 -7.73 11.53
C ASP A 57 -1.82 -9.16 11.50
N PHE A 58 -2.58 -10.08 12.08
CA PHE A 58 -2.21 -11.48 12.19
C PHE A 58 -3.41 -12.36 11.83
N SER A 59 -3.14 -13.45 11.12
CA SER A 59 -4.13 -14.48 10.83
C SER A 59 -3.48 -15.87 10.91
N GLN A 60 -4.13 -16.79 11.57
CA GLN A 60 -3.67 -18.17 11.71
C GLN A 60 -4.81 -19.16 11.48
N ILE A 61 -4.50 -20.21 10.74
CA ILE A 61 -5.31 -21.42 10.64
C ILE A 61 -4.40 -22.59 11.05
N ALA A 62 -4.82 -23.36 12.04
CA ALA A 62 -4.07 -24.53 12.53
C ALA A 62 -4.96 -25.77 12.53
N PHE A 63 -4.45 -26.84 11.95
CA PHE A 63 -5.09 -28.16 11.95
C PHE A 63 -4.28 -29.12 12.81
N MET A 64 -4.96 -29.87 13.67
CA MET A 64 -4.36 -30.96 14.48
C MET A 64 -5.30 -32.14 14.46
N ASN A 65 -4.84 -33.29 13.94
CA ASN A 65 -5.66 -34.52 13.80
C ASN A 65 -6.97 -34.28 13.03
N TRP A 66 -6.95 -33.37 12.04
CA TRP A 66 -8.10 -32.98 11.25
C TRP A 66 -8.25 -33.87 10.02
N ASN A 67 -9.28 -34.78 10.03
CA ASN A 67 -9.45 -35.81 9.01
C ASN A 67 -10.05 -35.31 7.68
N ALA A 68 -10.64 -34.11 7.67
CA ALA A 68 -11.30 -33.57 6.46
C ALA A 68 -10.34 -32.88 5.49
N GLY A 69 -9.02 -32.90 5.77
CA GLY A 69 -8.02 -32.23 4.95
C GLY A 69 -7.88 -30.74 5.27
N GLY A 70 -6.84 -30.11 4.72
CA GLY A 70 -6.48 -28.71 4.94
C GLY A 70 -5.00 -28.54 5.29
N ASN A 71 -4.45 -27.34 5.12
CA ASN A 71 -3.09 -27.02 5.47
C ASN A 71 -3.07 -25.90 6.50
N SER A 72 -2.27 -26.06 7.54
CA SER A 72 -2.02 -24.99 8.51
C SER A 72 -1.33 -23.81 7.85
N SER A 73 -1.71 -22.60 8.24
CA SER A 73 -1.09 -21.38 7.71
C SER A 73 -1.03 -20.28 8.74
N VAL A 74 -0.04 -19.40 8.58
CA VAL A 74 0.12 -18.20 9.38
C VAL A 74 0.45 -17.02 8.47
N SER A 75 -0.21 -15.88 8.70
CA SER A 75 0.02 -14.65 7.98
C SER A 75 0.27 -13.51 8.95
N GLY A 76 1.15 -12.58 8.56
CA GLY A 76 1.39 -11.34 9.27
C GLY A 76 1.49 -10.17 8.29
N LEU A 77 0.95 -9.01 8.67
CA LEU A 77 1.06 -7.75 7.93
C LEU A 77 1.50 -6.65 8.87
N LEU A 78 2.72 -6.16 8.69
CA LEU A 78 3.25 -4.98 9.36
C LEU A 78 2.75 -3.72 8.63
N LYS A 79 2.28 -2.72 9.39
CA LYS A 79 1.75 -1.44 8.90
C LYS A 79 2.42 -0.28 9.61
N GLY A 80 2.75 0.78 8.86
CA GLY A 80 3.20 2.06 9.39
C GLY A 80 2.55 3.20 8.62
N ASP A 81 1.90 4.14 9.32
CA ASP A 81 1.30 5.33 8.75
C ASP A 81 1.79 6.55 9.51
N PHE A 82 2.44 7.46 8.79
CA PHE A 82 3.02 8.67 9.37
C PHE A 82 2.48 9.88 8.62
N ALA A 83 1.89 10.82 9.34
CA ALA A 83 1.37 12.05 8.76
C ALA A 83 1.91 13.28 9.47
N ARG A 84 2.20 14.30 8.68
CA ARG A 84 2.63 15.62 9.13
C ARG A 84 1.81 16.66 8.37
N LYS A 85 0.97 17.37 9.07
CA LYS A 85 0.09 18.38 8.51
C LYS A 85 0.40 19.75 9.07
N TYR A 86 0.78 20.66 8.20
CA TYR A 86 0.94 22.06 8.50
C TYR A 86 -0.33 22.84 8.11
N THR A 87 -0.82 23.68 9.00
CA THR A 87 -1.96 24.57 8.70
C THR A 87 -1.71 25.91 9.32
N ARG A 88 -1.57 26.97 8.50
CA ARG A 88 -1.44 28.36 8.96
C ARG A 88 -2.11 29.29 7.96
N GLY A 89 -3.12 30.04 8.44
CA GLY A 89 -3.87 30.96 7.58
C GLY A 89 -4.43 30.25 6.34
N ASN A 90 -3.99 30.68 5.17
CA ASN A 90 -4.46 30.18 3.88
C ASN A 90 -3.65 28.98 3.36
N VAL A 91 -2.65 28.52 4.10
CA VAL A 91 -1.73 27.45 3.67
C VAL A 91 -2.08 26.14 4.38
N LEU A 92 -2.10 25.07 3.60
CA LEU A 92 -2.21 23.70 4.03
C LEU A 92 -1.08 22.89 3.39
N TRP A 93 -0.31 22.13 4.17
CA TRP A 93 0.70 21.23 3.64
C TRP A 93 0.61 19.88 4.34
N ASN A 94 0.16 18.87 3.61
CA ASN A 94 0.03 17.50 4.08
C ASN A 94 1.18 16.65 3.55
N ASN A 95 1.85 15.93 4.44
CA ASN A 95 2.85 14.93 4.10
C ASN A 95 2.45 13.61 4.75
N GLU A 96 2.36 12.56 3.95
CA GLU A 96 1.99 11.23 4.39
C GLU A 96 3.02 10.22 3.91
N MET A 97 3.37 9.27 4.76
CA MET A 97 4.20 8.14 4.43
C MET A 97 3.50 6.87 4.92
N MET A 98 3.40 5.89 4.05
CA MET A 98 2.78 4.61 4.32
C MET A 98 3.76 3.47 4.04
N LEU A 99 3.81 2.51 4.97
CA LEU A 99 4.62 1.30 4.89
C LEU A 99 3.72 0.09 5.09
N ARG A 100 3.84 -0.92 4.23
CA ARG A 100 3.14 -2.21 4.33
C ARG A 100 4.11 -3.33 3.99
N TYR A 101 4.17 -4.35 4.83
CA TYR A 101 4.94 -5.56 4.54
C TYR A 101 4.23 -6.78 5.08
N GLY A 102 3.76 -7.63 4.19
CA GLY A 102 2.98 -8.81 4.50
C GLY A 102 3.66 -10.10 4.06
N ILE A 103 3.56 -11.11 4.90
CA ILE A 103 4.07 -12.45 4.66
C ILE A 103 3.02 -13.51 5.01
N ASN A 104 3.10 -14.65 4.32
CA ASN A 104 2.33 -15.84 4.63
C ASN A 104 3.22 -17.07 4.58
N LYS A 105 3.06 -17.96 5.57
CA LYS A 105 3.66 -19.30 5.59
C LYS A 105 2.55 -20.32 5.68
N GLN A 106 2.47 -21.19 4.68
CA GLN A 106 1.58 -22.33 4.65
C GLN A 106 2.40 -23.61 4.84
N GLU A 107 1.80 -24.59 5.47
CA GLU A 107 2.41 -25.92 5.63
C GLU A 107 2.74 -26.54 4.27
N GLY A 108 3.95 -27.09 4.14
CA GLY A 108 4.44 -27.65 2.88
C GLY A 108 4.84 -26.64 1.80
N ARG A 109 4.74 -25.33 2.07
CA ARG A 109 5.15 -24.27 1.12
C ARG A 109 6.19 -23.34 1.73
N GLU A 110 6.95 -22.65 0.88
CA GLU A 110 7.88 -21.62 1.31
C GLU A 110 7.17 -20.36 1.82
N LEU A 111 7.90 -19.52 2.54
CA LEU A 111 7.43 -18.21 2.97
C LEU A 111 7.17 -17.34 1.73
N ARG A 112 5.97 -16.75 1.64
CA ARG A 112 5.56 -15.92 0.52
C ARG A 112 5.23 -14.51 0.97
N LYS A 113 5.61 -13.56 0.15
CA LYS A 113 5.20 -12.18 0.29
C LYS A 113 3.73 -12.04 -0.13
N THR A 114 2.91 -11.37 0.70
CA THR A 114 1.50 -11.10 0.44
C THR A 114 1.20 -9.64 0.25
N ASP A 115 2.04 -8.76 0.80
CA ASP A 115 1.98 -7.31 0.64
C ASP A 115 3.36 -6.70 0.70
N ASP A 116 3.58 -5.60 -0.02
CA ASP A 116 4.84 -4.87 -0.02
C ASP A 116 4.60 -3.50 -0.67
N ALA A 117 4.50 -2.47 0.13
CA ALA A 117 4.25 -1.13 -0.37
C ALA A 117 4.98 -0.07 0.47
N PHE A 118 5.61 0.85 -0.24
CA PHE A 118 6.13 2.10 0.28
C PHE A 118 5.52 3.25 -0.50
N SER A 119 4.85 4.16 0.18
CA SER A 119 4.17 5.29 -0.41
C SER A 119 4.51 6.57 0.32
N VAL A 120 4.77 7.63 -0.43
CA VAL A 120 4.95 9.00 0.07
C VAL A 120 4.02 9.92 -0.71
N LEU A 121 3.27 10.74 0.00
CA LEU A 121 2.43 11.80 -0.55
C LEU A 121 2.81 13.12 0.10
N SER A 122 3.05 14.15 -0.71
CA SER A 122 3.21 15.53 -0.27
C SER A 122 2.26 16.42 -1.06
N ASN A 123 1.37 17.10 -0.37
CA ASN A 123 0.37 17.95 -0.99
C ASN A 123 0.37 19.33 -0.37
N TYR A 124 0.79 20.33 -1.14
CA TYR A 124 0.79 21.73 -0.74
C TYR A 124 -0.44 22.43 -1.34
N GLY A 125 -1.20 23.12 -0.49
CA GLY A 125 -2.41 23.82 -0.87
C GLY A 125 -2.41 25.27 -0.37
N TYR A 126 -2.87 26.18 -1.23
CA TYR A 126 -3.09 27.58 -0.91
C TYR A 126 -4.52 27.99 -1.27
N LYS A 127 -5.23 28.65 -0.38
CA LYS A 127 -6.57 29.20 -0.63
C LYS A 127 -6.57 30.73 -0.58
N LYS A 128 -7.27 31.35 -1.52
CA LYS A 128 -7.36 32.82 -1.56
C LYS A 128 -8.30 33.34 -0.47
N ASP A 129 -9.47 32.69 -0.28
CA ASP A 129 -10.44 33.02 0.75
C ASP A 129 -10.30 32.06 1.94
N PRO A 130 -10.08 32.59 3.17
CA PRO A 130 -9.99 31.78 4.39
C PRO A 130 -11.21 30.88 4.66
N ASN A 131 -12.40 31.28 4.20
CA ASN A 131 -13.64 30.53 4.40
C ASN A 131 -13.87 29.48 3.31
N SER A 132 -13.10 29.50 2.23
CA SER A 132 -13.22 28.53 1.14
C SER A 132 -12.69 27.15 1.56
N ASN A 133 -13.35 26.10 1.03
CA ASN A 133 -12.84 24.73 1.07
C ASN A 133 -11.97 24.38 -0.15
N TRP A 134 -11.85 25.31 -1.12
CA TRP A 134 -11.06 25.12 -2.32
C TRP A 134 -9.64 25.68 -2.15
N TYR A 135 -8.65 24.90 -2.61
CA TYR A 135 -7.24 25.23 -2.62
C TYR A 135 -6.68 25.12 -4.03
N TYR A 136 -5.79 26.01 -4.43
CA TYR A 136 -4.81 25.76 -5.48
C TYR A 136 -3.77 24.81 -4.90
N SER A 137 -3.47 23.72 -5.59
CA SER A 137 -2.70 22.64 -4.99
C SER A 137 -1.60 22.12 -5.91
N ALA A 138 -0.45 21.85 -5.32
CA ALA A 138 0.64 21.11 -5.94
C ALA A 138 0.85 19.82 -5.18
N ARG A 139 0.85 18.68 -5.89
CA ARG A 139 0.91 17.34 -5.29
C ARG A 139 2.05 16.55 -5.89
N PHE A 140 2.84 15.93 -5.01
CA PHE A 140 3.83 14.93 -5.32
C PHE A 140 3.41 13.62 -4.68
N SER A 141 3.47 12.51 -5.41
CA SER A 141 3.38 11.17 -4.83
C SER A 141 4.43 10.24 -5.41
N PHE A 142 4.90 9.35 -4.57
CA PHE A 142 5.88 8.32 -4.89
C PHE A 142 5.41 7.00 -4.30
N ASN A 143 5.36 5.94 -5.13
CA ASN A 143 4.94 4.61 -4.71
C ASN A 143 5.92 3.57 -5.25
N THR A 144 6.36 2.65 -4.41
CA THR A 144 7.21 1.51 -4.80
C THR A 144 7.02 0.35 -3.81
N GLN A 145 7.84 -0.67 -3.92
CA GLN A 145 7.97 -1.80 -3.00
C GLN A 145 9.40 -1.93 -2.48
N PHE A 146 9.62 -2.73 -1.41
CA PHE A 146 10.94 -2.87 -0.77
C PHE A 146 11.70 -4.10 -1.27
N THR A 147 10.98 -5.21 -1.51
CA THR A 147 11.58 -6.53 -1.68
C THR A 147 11.18 -7.16 -3.00
N ASP A 148 11.90 -8.20 -3.39
CA ASP A 148 11.60 -8.96 -4.59
C ASP A 148 10.22 -9.62 -4.50
N GLY A 149 9.45 -9.54 -5.58
CA GLY A 149 8.18 -10.25 -5.77
C GLY A 149 8.34 -11.37 -6.79
N TYR A 150 7.62 -12.48 -6.58
CA TYR A 150 7.75 -13.69 -7.40
C TYR A 150 6.39 -14.19 -7.90
N ALA A 151 6.39 -14.85 -9.05
CA ALA A 151 5.25 -15.61 -9.57
C ALA A 151 5.29 -17.03 -9.01
N TYR A 152 4.87 -17.18 -7.75
CA TYR A 152 4.90 -18.47 -7.07
C TYR A 152 4.16 -19.58 -7.84
N PRO A 153 4.67 -20.84 -7.85
CA PRO A 153 5.78 -21.36 -7.01
C PRO A 153 7.19 -21.04 -7.52
N ASN A 154 7.36 -20.43 -8.70
CA ASN A 154 8.67 -20.12 -9.25
C ASN A 154 9.29 -18.90 -8.54
N THR A 155 10.45 -19.09 -7.93
CA THR A 155 11.23 -18.07 -7.23
C THR A 155 12.61 -17.82 -7.86
N ASP A 156 12.88 -18.38 -9.05
CA ASP A 156 14.19 -18.24 -9.72
C ASP A 156 14.44 -16.80 -10.18
N LYS A 157 13.37 -16.13 -10.66
CA LYS A 157 13.47 -14.78 -11.21
C LYS A 157 12.36 -13.91 -10.64
N PRO A 158 12.68 -12.81 -9.96
CA PRO A 158 11.68 -11.88 -9.46
C PRO A 158 10.93 -11.21 -10.62
N ILE A 159 9.62 -11.01 -10.44
CA ILE A 159 8.75 -10.28 -11.36
C ILE A 159 8.62 -8.81 -10.97
N SER A 160 9.08 -8.44 -9.78
CA SER A 160 9.14 -7.06 -9.30
C SER A 160 10.25 -6.92 -8.24
N ARG A 161 10.83 -5.71 -8.08
CA ARG A 161 11.94 -5.40 -7.17
C ARG A 161 11.83 -3.97 -6.65
N LEU A 162 12.71 -3.58 -5.74
CA LEU A 162 12.84 -2.18 -5.33
C LEU A 162 13.06 -1.27 -6.56
N PHE A 163 12.26 -0.22 -6.72
CA PHE A 163 12.20 0.67 -7.88
C PHE A 163 11.95 -0.04 -9.23
N ALA A 164 11.35 -1.21 -9.20
CA ALA A 164 10.92 -1.95 -10.39
C ALA A 164 9.62 -2.72 -10.09
N PRO A 165 8.45 -2.00 -10.05
CA PRO A 165 8.25 -0.59 -10.45
C PRO A 165 8.42 0.43 -9.31
N ALA A 166 8.63 1.71 -9.70
CA ALA A 166 8.29 2.86 -8.89
C ALA A 166 7.47 3.84 -9.73
N TYR A 167 6.45 4.44 -9.12
CA TYR A 167 5.56 5.41 -9.74
C TYR A 167 5.70 6.76 -9.06
N ILE A 168 5.94 7.79 -9.86
CA ILE A 168 6.05 9.19 -9.43
C ILE A 168 4.94 9.97 -10.12
N PHE A 169 4.17 10.73 -9.34
CA PHE A 169 3.22 11.70 -9.88
C PHE A 169 3.57 13.09 -9.35
N LEU A 170 3.63 14.05 -10.25
CA LEU A 170 3.81 15.46 -9.94
C LEU A 170 2.72 16.24 -10.67
N GLY A 171 1.80 16.87 -9.94
CA GLY A 171 0.65 17.53 -10.51
C GLY A 171 0.35 18.86 -9.85
N VAL A 172 -0.24 19.78 -10.64
CA VAL A 172 -0.76 21.05 -10.15
C VAL A 172 -2.24 21.17 -10.55
N GLY A 173 -3.05 21.67 -9.62
CA GLY A 173 -4.49 21.73 -9.85
C GLY A 173 -5.25 22.35 -8.69
N SER A 174 -6.47 21.85 -8.47
CA SER A 174 -7.36 22.31 -7.42
C SER A 174 -7.73 21.17 -6.47
N GLU A 175 -7.83 21.48 -5.20
CA GLU A 175 -8.24 20.57 -4.14
C GLU A 175 -9.45 21.16 -3.40
N TYR A 176 -10.48 20.33 -3.23
CA TYR A 176 -11.59 20.61 -2.33
C TYR A 176 -11.44 19.76 -1.07
N ASN A 177 -11.37 20.42 0.09
CA ASN A 177 -11.16 19.74 1.37
C ASN A 177 -12.22 20.18 2.38
N LYS A 178 -13.16 19.30 2.70
CA LYS A 178 -14.20 19.54 3.70
C LYS A 178 -13.96 18.64 4.92
N LYS A 179 -13.36 19.22 5.95
CA LYS A 179 -12.91 18.50 7.16
C LYS A 179 -14.06 17.83 7.91
N GLU A 180 -15.22 18.50 8.00
CA GLU A 180 -16.41 18.00 8.73
C GLU A 180 -16.96 16.71 8.12
N LEU A 181 -16.72 16.48 6.82
CA LEU A 181 -17.14 15.29 6.09
C LEU A 181 -15.99 14.28 5.88
N ASN A 182 -14.78 14.59 6.33
CA ASN A 182 -13.57 13.84 5.98
C ASN A 182 -13.48 13.58 4.47
N LEU A 183 -13.81 14.59 3.66
CA LEU A 183 -13.92 14.52 2.21
C LEU A 183 -12.85 15.37 1.57
N ASN A 184 -12.11 14.75 0.64
CA ASN A 184 -11.10 15.41 -0.18
C ASN A 184 -11.27 15.03 -1.64
N PHE A 185 -11.32 16.02 -2.53
CA PHE A 185 -11.20 15.87 -3.98
C PHE A 185 -9.98 16.62 -4.44
N TYR A 186 -9.22 16.04 -5.33
CA TYR A 186 -8.13 16.71 -6.01
C TYR A 186 -8.25 16.47 -7.51
N PHE A 187 -8.21 17.53 -8.27
CA PHE A 187 -8.18 17.50 -9.73
C PHE A 187 -6.98 18.26 -10.25
N SER A 188 -6.13 17.57 -10.99
CA SER A 188 -4.94 18.12 -11.64
C SER A 188 -5.05 17.93 -13.15
N PRO A 189 -5.30 18.97 -13.91
CA PRO A 189 -5.25 18.91 -15.38
C PRO A 189 -3.83 18.78 -15.92
N LEU A 190 -2.82 19.07 -15.12
CA LEU A 190 -1.40 19.03 -15.49
C LEU A 190 -0.65 18.11 -14.53
N THR A 191 -0.57 16.82 -14.87
CA THR A 191 0.13 15.79 -14.09
C THR A 191 1.16 15.07 -14.94
N LEU A 192 2.40 15.06 -14.47
CA LEU A 192 3.47 14.20 -14.95
C LEU A 192 3.39 12.89 -14.17
N LYS A 193 3.22 11.76 -14.86
CA LYS A 193 3.37 10.39 -14.33
C LYS A 193 4.66 9.81 -14.87
N THR A 194 5.56 9.36 -13.99
CA THR A 194 6.79 8.67 -14.36
C THR A 194 6.78 7.27 -13.77
N THR A 195 6.87 6.26 -14.62
CA THR A 195 7.08 4.86 -14.23
C THR A 195 8.55 4.53 -14.36
N LEU A 196 9.18 4.07 -13.27
CA LEU A 196 10.57 3.62 -13.24
C LEU A 196 10.62 2.09 -13.11
N VAL A 197 11.50 1.44 -13.88
CA VAL A 197 11.81 0.01 -13.82
C VAL A 197 13.32 -0.14 -13.85
N LEU A 198 13.97 0.01 -12.68
CA LEU A 198 15.45 0.09 -12.63
C LEU A 198 16.12 -1.27 -12.83
N ASP A 199 15.42 -2.39 -12.69
CA ASP A 199 15.91 -3.71 -13.09
C ASP A 199 15.89 -3.84 -14.61
N GLN A 200 17.09 -3.99 -15.24
CA GLN A 200 17.20 -4.01 -16.71
C GLN A 200 16.50 -5.22 -17.34
N ARG A 201 16.50 -6.37 -16.69
CA ARG A 201 15.82 -7.58 -17.18
C ARG A 201 14.29 -7.36 -17.26
N LEU A 202 13.72 -6.73 -16.24
CA LEU A 202 12.30 -6.36 -16.25
C LEU A 202 12.02 -5.28 -17.29
N ALA A 203 12.90 -4.30 -17.44
CA ALA A 203 12.77 -3.27 -18.47
C ALA A 203 12.88 -3.87 -19.87
N ASP A 204 13.82 -4.79 -20.13
CA ASP A 204 13.97 -5.47 -21.41
C ASP A 204 12.73 -6.31 -21.78
N SER A 205 12.01 -6.85 -20.79
CA SER A 205 10.74 -7.54 -21.00
C SER A 205 9.53 -6.61 -21.22
N GLY A 206 9.68 -5.30 -21.06
CA GLY A 206 8.57 -4.33 -21.12
C GLY A 206 7.66 -4.36 -19.90
N ALA A 207 8.14 -4.85 -18.75
CA ALA A 207 7.36 -4.92 -17.53
C ALA A 207 6.87 -3.52 -17.11
N PHE A 208 5.67 -3.45 -16.52
CA PHE A 208 5.05 -2.21 -16.02
C PHE A 208 4.86 -1.11 -17.07
N GLY A 209 4.72 -1.52 -18.38
CA GLY A 209 4.40 -0.59 -19.46
C GLY A 209 5.60 0.20 -20.02
N VAL A 210 6.84 -0.08 -19.61
CA VAL A 210 8.02 0.56 -20.22
C VAL A 210 8.32 -0.05 -21.62
N THR A 211 9.05 0.69 -22.45
CA THR A 211 9.41 0.20 -23.79
C THR A 211 10.33 -1.01 -23.68
N LYS A 212 9.91 -2.15 -24.23
CA LYS A 212 10.69 -3.40 -24.24
C LYS A 212 11.92 -3.33 -25.13
N ALA A 213 12.85 -4.25 -24.91
CA ALA A 213 14.00 -4.46 -25.78
C ALA A 213 13.58 -4.92 -27.17
N THR A 214 14.40 -4.62 -28.19
CA THR A 214 14.24 -5.11 -29.56
C THR A 214 15.41 -6.00 -29.93
N TYR A 215 15.12 -7.06 -30.67
CA TYR A 215 16.07 -8.07 -31.12
C TYR A 215 15.99 -8.21 -32.65
N ASP A 216 17.08 -8.66 -33.26
CA ASP A 216 17.08 -9.06 -34.68
C ASP A 216 16.44 -10.45 -34.88
N GLU A 217 16.41 -10.92 -36.12
CA GLU A 217 15.85 -12.25 -36.47
C GLU A 217 16.68 -13.40 -35.89
N GLU A 218 17.96 -13.19 -35.66
CA GLU A 218 18.89 -14.15 -35.03
C GLU A 218 18.81 -14.14 -33.48
N GLY A 219 18.05 -13.22 -32.90
CA GLY A 219 17.87 -13.11 -31.45
C GLY A 219 18.95 -12.26 -30.75
N ASN A 220 19.81 -11.53 -31.50
CA ASN A 220 20.76 -10.59 -30.90
C ASN A 220 20.10 -9.31 -30.50
N LEU A 221 20.57 -8.73 -29.38
CA LEU A 221 20.00 -7.52 -28.82
C LEU A 221 20.34 -6.29 -29.69
N LEU A 222 19.33 -5.69 -30.34
CA LEU A 222 19.48 -4.44 -31.09
C LEU A 222 19.40 -3.21 -30.17
N ARG A 223 18.43 -3.20 -29.25
CA ARG A 223 18.22 -2.08 -28.32
C ARG A 223 17.66 -2.58 -27.00
N ARG A 224 18.25 -2.12 -25.88
CA ARG A 224 17.75 -2.42 -24.54
C ARG A 224 16.40 -1.75 -24.28
N GLY A 225 15.61 -2.37 -23.40
CA GLY A 225 14.39 -1.79 -22.86
C GLY A 225 14.66 -0.50 -22.08
N ARG A 226 13.73 0.43 -22.16
CA ARG A 226 13.80 1.67 -21.40
C ARG A 226 13.45 1.41 -19.94
N ARG A 227 14.23 1.98 -19.01
CA ARG A 227 13.99 1.87 -17.56
C ARG A 227 13.03 2.93 -17.02
N SER A 228 12.55 3.81 -17.87
CA SER A 228 11.57 4.82 -17.50
C SER A 228 10.59 5.08 -18.61
N ARG A 229 9.36 5.41 -18.21
CA ARG A 229 8.29 5.93 -19.06
C ARG A 229 7.73 7.18 -18.42
N ASN A 230 7.62 8.25 -19.21
CA ASN A 230 7.01 9.50 -18.81
C ASN A 230 5.70 9.69 -19.57
N GLU A 231 4.68 10.09 -18.85
CA GLU A 231 3.33 10.36 -19.35
C GLU A 231 2.89 11.72 -18.82
N PHE A 232 2.09 12.43 -19.57
CA PHE A 232 1.55 13.72 -19.19
C PHE A 232 0.05 13.73 -19.40
N GLY A 233 -0.71 13.99 -18.33
CA GLY A 233 -2.15 13.82 -18.38
C GLY A 233 -2.89 14.54 -17.28
N MET A 234 -4.12 14.10 -17.03
CA MET A 234 -4.95 14.56 -15.95
C MET A 234 -5.08 13.49 -14.86
N LEU A 235 -5.12 13.97 -13.61
CA LEU A 235 -5.31 13.14 -12.43
C LEU A 235 -6.51 13.64 -11.63
N PHE A 236 -7.43 12.74 -11.32
CA PHE A 236 -8.49 12.96 -10.35
C PHE A 236 -8.33 12.01 -9.18
N THR A 237 -8.36 12.52 -7.95
CA THR A 237 -8.41 11.65 -6.77
C THR A 237 -9.54 12.05 -5.84
N ASN A 238 -10.15 11.07 -5.22
CA ASN A 238 -11.15 11.26 -4.17
C ASN A 238 -10.78 10.43 -2.94
N TYR A 239 -10.84 11.06 -1.79
CA TYR A 239 -10.77 10.42 -0.48
C TYR A 239 -12.00 10.77 0.32
N TRP A 240 -12.61 9.77 0.92
CA TRP A 240 -13.74 9.95 1.81
C TRP A 240 -13.71 8.92 2.93
N LYS A 241 -13.95 9.40 4.16
CA LYS A 241 -14.06 8.55 5.34
C LYS A 241 -15.32 8.91 6.10
N LYS A 242 -16.15 7.91 6.39
CA LYS A 242 -17.42 8.09 7.10
C LYS A 242 -17.61 6.99 8.13
N GLU A 243 -18.06 7.38 9.33
CA GLU A 243 -18.60 6.44 10.28
C GLU A 243 -19.97 5.96 9.78
N LEU A 244 -20.07 4.66 9.46
CA LEU A 244 -21.32 4.03 9.02
C LEU A 244 -22.19 3.64 10.20
N TYR A 245 -21.55 3.16 11.25
CA TYR A 245 -22.14 2.76 12.51
C TYR A 245 -21.12 2.95 13.63
N LYS A 246 -21.56 2.93 14.89
CA LYS A 246 -20.66 3.06 16.04
C LYS A 246 -19.46 2.12 15.91
N ASN A 247 -18.27 2.67 15.93
CA ASN A 247 -17.00 1.95 15.76
C ASN A 247 -16.78 1.29 14.39
N MET A 248 -17.59 1.60 13.37
CA MET A 248 -17.42 1.10 12.01
C MET A 248 -17.19 2.27 11.05
N ASN A 249 -16.02 2.34 10.46
CA ASN A 249 -15.63 3.41 9.55
C ASN A 249 -15.42 2.87 8.15
N LEU A 250 -16.15 3.41 7.18
CA LEU A 250 -15.87 3.24 5.75
C LEU A 250 -14.78 4.21 5.35
N GLU A 251 -13.79 3.71 4.63
CA GLU A 251 -12.78 4.53 3.96
C GLU A 251 -12.75 4.20 2.47
N HIS A 252 -12.78 5.23 1.63
CA HIS A 252 -12.78 5.14 0.19
C HIS A 252 -11.66 6.02 -0.36
N ARG A 253 -10.87 5.46 -1.27
CA ARG A 253 -9.79 6.14 -2.01
C ARG A 253 -9.90 5.77 -3.48
N LEU A 254 -10.08 6.76 -4.33
CA LEU A 254 -10.14 6.59 -5.78
C LEU A 254 -9.09 7.47 -6.44
N SER A 255 -8.37 6.92 -7.39
CA SER A 255 -7.47 7.64 -8.28
C SER A 255 -7.78 7.27 -9.72
N LEU A 256 -7.99 8.28 -10.56
CA LEU A 256 -8.24 8.16 -11.99
C LEU A 256 -7.18 8.97 -12.73
N TYR A 257 -6.47 8.35 -13.64
CA TYR A 257 -5.46 9.02 -14.48
C TYR A 257 -5.75 8.77 -15.95
N SER A 258 -5.55 9.79 -16.79
CA SER A 258 -5.62 9.63 -18.26
C SER A 258 -4.49 10.41 -18.91
N ASP A 259 -3.73 9.72 -19.78
CA ASP A 259 -2.60 10.28 -20.53
C ASP A 259 -3.12 11.06 -21.76
N TYR A 260 -2.67 12.29 -21.93
CA TYR A 260 -3.03 13.14 -23.07
C TYR A 260 -2.36 12.73 -24.36
N ILE A 261 -1.19 12.08 -24.29
CA ILE A 261 -0.28 11.93 -25.44
C ILE A 261 -0.49 10.60 -26.13
N ASN A 262 -0.54 9.51 -25.38
CA ASN A 262 -0.49 8.18 -25.97
C ASN A 262 -1.87 7.58 -26.24
N LYS A 263 -2.81 7.73 -25.29
CA LYS A 263 -4.12 7.09 -25.38
C LYS A 263 -5.17 7.93 -24.63
N TYR A 264 -5.40 9.15 -25.09
CA TYR A 264 -6.41 10.02 -24.49
C TYR A 264 -7.79 9.34 -24.45
N GLY A 265 -8.40 9.37 -23.27
CA GLY A 265 -9.70 8.75 -23.02
C GLY A 265 -9.63 7.38 -22.36
N ASN A 266 -8.47 6.71 -22.37
CA ASN A 266 -8.25 5.56 -21.53
C ASN A 266 -7.98 6.03 -20.09
N ILE A 267 -8.56 5.34 -19.13
CA ILE A 267 -8.51 5.75 -17.72
C ILE A 267 -7.89 4.63 -16.92
N ASP A 268 -6.73 4.93 -16.32
CA ASP A 268 -6.16 4.09 -15.27
C ASP A 268 -6.95 4.31 -13.98
N VAL A 269 -7.31 3.23 -13.33
CA VAL A 269 -8.10 3.24 -12.10
C VAL A 269 -7.33 2.56 -10.98
N ASP A 270 -7.16 3.26 -9.85
CA ASP A 270 -6.74 2.68 -8.57
C ASP A 270 -7.84 3.00 -7.55
N TRP A 271 -8.57 1.98 -7.11
CA TRP A 271 -9.70 2.15 -6.21
C TRP A 271 -9.61 1.23 -5.01
N GLN A 272 -9.56 1.84 -3.83
CA GLN A 272 -9.52 1.16 -2.54
C GLN A 272 -10.78 1.51 -1.75
N VAL A 273 -11.44 0.48 -1.23
CA VAL A 273 -12.57 0.60 -0.32
C VAL A 273 -12.33 -0.31 0.87
N GLY A 274 -12.48 0.21 2.07
CA GLY A 274 -12.30 -0.57 3.28
C GLY A 274 -13.27 -0.18 4.37
N VAL A 275 -13.57 -1.14 5.24
CA VAL A 275 -14.31 -0.92 6.48
C VAL A 275 -13.42 -1.33 7.65
N ASP A 276 -13.14 -0.36 8.52
CA ASP A 276 -12.44 -0.57 9.78
C ASP A 276 -13.46 -0.71 10.91
N MET A 277 -13.38 -1.78 11.67
CA MET A 277 -14.18 -2.06 12.86
C MET A 277 -13.29 -1.95 14.10
N VAL A 278 -13.58 -0.99 14.96
CA VAL A 278 -12.80 -0.71 16.17
C VAL A 278 -13.36 -1.50 17.35
N VAL A 279 -12.64 -2.52 17.80
CA VAL A 279 -13.02 -3.33 18.97
C VAL A 279 -12.68 -2.59 20.27
N ASN A 280 -11.46 -2.03 20.34
CA ASN A 280 -11.00 -1.16 21.42
C ASN A 280 -9.88 -0.25 20.92
N GLN A 281 -9.21 0.50 21.83
CA GLN A 281 -8.15 1.44 21.47
C GLN A 281 -6.96 0.80 20.73
N TYR A 282 -6.74 -0.50 20.85
CA TYR A 282 -5.63 -1.23 20.25
C TYR A 282 -6.09 -2.19 19.15
N VAL A 283 -7.20 -2.90 19.34
CA VAL A 283 -7.65 -3.99 18.47
C VAL A 283 -8.64 -3.48 17.44
N LYS A 284 -8.37 -3.78 16.18
CA LYS A 284 -9.23 -3.46 15.03
C LYS A 284 -9.38 -4.68 14.14
N ALA A 285 -10.55 -4.83 13.55
CA ALA A 285 -10.76 -5.69 12.40
C ALA A 285 -10.94 -4.82 11.16
N ASN A 286 -10.46 -5.28 10.02
CA ASN A 286 -10.61 -4.58 8.75
C ASN A 286 -10.99 -5.54 7.65
N ILE A 287 -11.83 -5.07 6.73
CA ILE A 287 -12.10 -5.70 5.45
C ILE A 287 -11.88 -4.66 4.36
N GLY A 288 -11.15 -5.01 3.32
CA GLY A 288 -10.83 -4.09 2.24
C GLY A 288 -10.78 -4.78 0.88
N ILE A 289 -11.07 -3.97 -0.13
CA ILE A 289 -10.94 -4.31 -1.54
C ILE A 289 -10.05 -3.26 -2.19
N HIS A 290 -9.09 -3.70 -2.98
CA HIS A 290 -8.24 -2.86 -3.82
C HIS A 290 -8.34 -3.33 -5.25
N MET A 291 -8.78 -2.47 -6.14
CA MET A 291 -8.94 -2.70 -7.57
C MET A 291 -7.99 -1.80 -8.34
N ILE A 292 -7.22 -2.39 -9.25
CA ILE A 292 -6.32 -1.66 -10.15
C ILE A 292 -6.65 -2.07 -11.59
N TYR A 293 -6.84 -1.09 -12.44
CA TYR A 293 -6.90 -1.24 -13.88
C TYR A 293 -5.95 -0.23 -14.52
N ASP A 294 -5.02 -0.71 -15.33
CA ASP A 294 -4.07 0.11 -16.08
C ASP A 294 -4.00 -0.49 -17.49
N ASP A 295 -4.38 0.27 -18.50
CA ASP A 295 -4.48 -0.22 -19.87
C ASP A 295 -3.10 -0.39 -20.56
N ASP A 296 -2.06 0.10 -19.95
CA ASP A 296 -0.68 -0.07 -20.38
C ASP A 296 -0.04 -1.35 -19.85
N ILE A 297 -0.61 -1.95 -18.81
CA ILE A 297 -0.12 -3.18 -18.20
C ILE A 297 -0.87 -4.37 -18.77
N LYS A 298 -0.24 -5.07 -19.70
CA LYS A 298 -0.78 -6.28 -20.29
C LYS A 298 -0.70 -7.45 -19.33
N ALA A 299 -1.76 -8.23 -19.25
CA ALA A 299 -1.78 -9.48 -18.50
C ALA A 299 -1.08 -10.60 -19.31
N LYS A 300 -0.58 -11.62 -18.61
CA LYS A 300 -0.06 -12.85 -19.23
C LYS A 300 -0.98 -14.00 -18.82
N GLU A 301 -1.39 -14.78 -19.80
CA GLU A 301 -2.17 -16.00 -19.60
C GLU A 301 -1.44 -17.20 -20.15
N GLU A 302 -1.62 -18.33 -19.48
CA GLU A 302 -1.14 -19.61 -19.98
C GLU A 302 -2.19 -20.21 -20.94
N ILE A 303 -1.88 -20.23 -22.23
CA ILE A 303 -2.72 -20.82 -23.28
C ILE A 303 -1.91 -21.96 -23.90
N ASN A 304 -2.42 -23.20 -23.79
CA ASN A 304 -1.75 -24.41 -24.29
C ASN A 304 -0.31 -24.59 -23.78
N GLY A 305 -0.05 -24.26 -22.50
CA GLY A 305 1.27 -24.37 -21.88
C GLY A 305 2.25 -23.24 -22.25
N GLN A 306 1.82 -22.23 -22.99
CA GLN A 306 2.62 -21.06 -23.34
C GLN A 306 2.08 -19.79 -22.68
N GLN A 307 2.98 -18.95 -22.17
CA GLN A 307 2.62 -17.63 -21.64
C GLN A 307 2.38 -16.66 -22.79
N VAL A 308 1.12 -16.29 -23.01
CA VAL A 308 0.69 -15.35 -24.05
C VAL A 308 0.33 -14.01 -23.42
N GLU A 309 0.81 -12.91 -23.99
CA GLU A 309 0.35 -11.56 -23.63
C GLU A 309 -1.08 -11.37 -24.12
N VAL A 310 -1.97 -11.00 -23.19
CA VAL A 310 -3.36 -10.64 -23.46
C VAL A 310 -3.59 -9.16 -23.13
N GLY A 311 -4.78 -8.65 -23.41
CA GLY A 311 -5.13 -7.27 -23.06
C GLY A 311 -5.03 -6.96 -21.55
N PRO A 312 -5.15 -5.68 -21.16
CA PRO A 312 -5.15 -5.29 -19.75
C PRO A 312 -6.32 -5.94 -19.00
N LYS A 313 -6.09 -6.28 -17.74
CA LYS A 313 -7.09 -6.92 -16.87
C LYS A 313 -7.26 -6.16 -15.57
N LEU A 314 -8.48 -6.16 -15.07
CA LEU A 314 -8.76 -5.71 -13.71
C LEU A 314 -8.03 -6.60 -12.71
N GLN A 315 -7.20 -5.99 -11.89
CA GLN A 315 -6.52 -6.63 -10.77
C GLN A 315 -7.35 -6.39 -9.51
N LEU A 316 -7.65 -7.45 -8.76
CA LEU A 316 -8.44 -7.40 -7.54
C LEU A 316 -7.67 -8.01 -6.39
N LYS A 317 -7.55 -7.27 -5.29
CA LYS A 317 -7.04 -7.75 -4.00
C LYS A 317 -8.12 -7.54 -2.95
N GLN A 318 -8.47 -8.61 -2.24
CA GLN A 318 -9.35 -8.56 -1.08
C GLN A 318 -8.54 -8.94 0.16
N ALA A 319 -8.73 -8.21 1.25
CA ALA A 319 -8.08 -8.48 2.52
C ALA A 319 -9.09 -8.43 3.65
N LEU A 320 -9.00 -9.39 4.56
CA LEU A 320 -9.68 -9.44 5.85
C LEU A 320 -8.63 -9.68 6.91
N GLY A 321 -8.59 -8.85 7.94
CA GLY A 321 -7.58 -8.95 8.98
C GLY A 321 -8.12 -8.52 10.35
N ILE A 322 -7.50 -9.06 11.39
CA ILE A 322 -7.62 -8.58 12.76
C ILE A 322 -6.21 -8.19 13.20
N GLY A 323 -6.07 -7.02 13.77
CA GLY A 323 -4.75 -6.52 14.13
C GLY A 323 -4.74 -5.64 15.35
N VAL A 324 -3.52 -5.42 15.83
CA VAL A 324 -3.22 -4.47 16.91
C VAL A 324 -2.60 -3.23 16.28
N THR A 325 -3.08 -2.05 16.68
CA THR A 325 -2.54 -0.77 16.26
C THR A 325 -2.19 0.09 17.47
N TYR A 326 -1.08 0.82 17.37
CA TYR A 326 -0.65 1.78 18.36
C TYR A 326 -0.43 3.15 17.69
N ALA A 327 -1.05 4.18 18.23
CA ALA A 327 -0.90 5.56 17.78
C ALA A 327 -0.02 6.34 18.77
N PHE A 328 0.98 7.13 18.29
CA PHE A 328 1.94 7.88 19.12
C PHE A 328 2.41 9.18 18.48
#